data_96f0a2a53e9eed87e0dcb6180013799c
#
_entry.id   96f0a2a53e9eed87e0dcb6180013799c
#
_cell.length_a   1.000
_cell.length_b   1.000
_cell.length_c   1.000
_cell.angle_alpha   90.00
_cell.angle_beta   90.00
_cell.angle_gamma   90.00
#
_symmetry.space_group_name_H-M   'P 1'
#
loop_
_entity.id
_entity.type
_entity.pdbx_description
1 polymer ?
#
loop_
_entity_poly.entity_id
_entity_poly.type
_entity_poly.pdbx_seq_one_letter_code
_entity_poly.pdbx_strand_id
1 'polypeptide(L)' 'MASTPKGPQKVRAEYNIDKPTYDDFVRMCSKKGFTATVVLERLMRKYIDQDGQI' A
#
# COMPACT_ATOMS: atom_id res chain seq x y z
N MET A 1 -19.72 19.88 -2.85
CA MET A 1 -19.49 19.52 -2.70
C MET A 1 -18.96 19.11 -2.29
N ALA A 2 -18.81 19.14 -2.11
CA ALA A 2 -18.50 18.78 -1.75
C ALA A 2 -17.93 18.31 -1.33
N SER A 3 -17.93 18.17 -1.19
CA SER A 3 -17.55 17.73 -0.73
C SER A 3 -16.74 17.16 -0.45
N THR A 4 -16.38 17.09 -0.36
CA THR A 4 -15.63 16.38 -0.28
C THR A 4 -15.17 15.86 0.64
N PRO A 5 -15.01 15.16 0.58
CA PRO A 5 -14.67 14.40 1.58
C PRO A 5 -13.43 14.77 2.09
N LYS A 6 -13.32 14.71 3.09
CA LYS A 6 -12.34 14.99 3.58
C LYS A 6 -11.45 14.04 3.52
N GLY A 7 -10.64 13.78 3.67
CA GLY A 7 -9.71 12.79 3.61
C GLY A 7 -9.95 11.89 2.49
N PRO A 8 -8.98 11.12 2.12
CA PRO A 8 -9.14 10.21 1.02
C PRO A 8 -10.11 9.10 1.38
N GLN A 9 -10.85 8.67 0.41
CA GLN A 9 -11.72 7.54 0.60
C GLN A 9 -10.89 6.28 0.64
N LYS A 10 -11.26 5.38 1.51
CA LYS A 10 -10.56 4.12 1.65
C LYS A 10 -11.36 3.04 0.98
N VAL A 11 -10.66 2.14 0.33
CA VAL A 11 -11.30 0.99 -0.29
C VAL A 11 -10.68 -0.26 0.31
N ARG A 12 -11.49 -1.26 0.52
CA ARG A 12 -11.04 -2.52 1.05
C ARG A 12 -10.72 -3.43 -0.11
N ALA A 13 -9.49 -3.90 -0.18
CA ALA A 13 -9.07 -4.75 -1.28
C ALA A 13 -8.55 -6.07 -0.74
N GLU A 14 -8.85 -7.15 -1.46
CA GLU A 14 -8.39 -8.47 -1.08
C GLU A 14 -7.66 -9.08 -2.23
N TYR A 15 -6.46 -9.56 -1.97
CA TYR A 15 -5.63 -10.19 -2.98
C TYR A 15 -5.03 -11.47 -2.43
N ASN A 16 -4.82 -12.42 -3.32
CA ASN A 16 -4.09 -13.61 -2.94
C ASN A 16 -2.62 -13.35 -3.19
N ILE A 17 -1.86 -13.33 -2.13
CA ILE A 17 -0.44 -13.00 -2.20
C ILE A 17 0.36 -14.16 -1.65
N ASP A 18 1.49 -14.44 -2.28
CA ASP A 18 2.41 -15.45 -1.79
C ASP A 18 2.71 -15.21 -0.32
N LYS A 19 2.43 -16.25 0.50
CA LYS A 19 2.50 -16.05 1.94
C LYS A 19 3.89 -15.70 2.45
N PRO A 20 4.95 -16.41 2.06
CA PRO A 20 6.29 -16.04 2.52
C PRO A 20 6.67 -14.62 2.13
N THR A 21 6.29 -14.21 0.94
CA THR A 21 6.57 -12.85 0.48
C THR A 21 5.84 -11.83 1.33
N TYR A 22 4.59 -12.10 1.61
CA TYR A 22 3.79 -11.20 2.43
C TYR A 22 4.35 -11.09 3.85
N ASP A 23 4.70 -12.24 4.43
CA ASP A 23 5.23 -12.27 5.78
C ASP A 23 6.54 -11.47 5.87
N ASP A 24 7.40 -11.64 4.89
CA ASP A 24 8.66 -10.90 4.85
C ASP A 24 8.42 -9.41 4.68
N PHE A 25 7.44 -9.07 3.86
CA PHE A 25 7.09 -7.68 3.63
C PHE A 25 6.62 -7.02 4.93
N VAL A 26 5.72 -7.67 5.64
CA VAL A 26 5.20 -7.14 6.89
C VAL A 26 6.31 -7.01 7.93
N ARG A 27 7.18 -8.00 7.98
CA ARG A 27 8.30 -7.98 8.93
C ARG A 27 9.22 -6.81 8.63
N MET A 28 9.50 -6.58 7.37
CA MET A 28 10.37 -5.47 6.98
C MET A 28 9.73 -4.13 7.30
N CYS A 29 8.44 -4.00 7.07
CA CYS A 29 7.71 -2.78 7.39
C CYS A 29 7.80 -2.48 8.89
N SER A 30 7.57 -3.49 9.71
CA SER A 30 7.66 -3.36 11.16
C SER A 30 9.05 -2.94 11.59
N LYS A 31 10.04 -3.55 10.97
CA LYS A 31 11.42 -3.26 11.29
C LYS A 31 11.77 -1.81 11.00
N LYS A 32 11.17 -1.26 9.96
CA LYS A 32 11.41 0.13 9.58
C LYS A 32 10.48 1.10 10.29
N GLY A 33 9.54 0.60 11.07
CA GLY A 33 8.64 1.45 11.81
C GLY A 33 7.43 1.92 11.02
N PHE A 34 7.07 1.21 9.96
CA PHE A 34 5.91 1.57 9.15
C PHE A 34 4.86 0.48 9.21
N THR A 35 3.61 0.86 8.98
CA THR A 35 2.58 -0.14 8.82
C THR A 35 2.60 -0.63 7.38
N ALA A 36 2.12 -1.86 7.18
CA ALA A 36 2.09 -2.42 5.84
C ALA A 36 1.25 -1.57 4.89
N THR A 37 0.15 -1.05 5.39
CA THR A 37 -0.75 -0.23 4.58
C THR A 37 -0.04 0.99 4.03
N VAL A 38 0.71 1.68 4.88
CA VAL A 38 1.43 2.89 4.45
C VAL A 38 2.43 2.57 3.36
N VAL A 39 3.18 1.48 3.54
CA VAL A 39 4.19 1.10 2.56
C VAL A 39 3.53 0.67 1.25
N LEU A 40 2.42 -0.06 1.35
CA LEU A 40 1.70 -0.48 0.16
C LEU A 40 1.22 0.70 -0.65
N GLU A 41 0.65 1.70 0.01
CA GLU A 41 0.17 2.87 -0.70
C GLU A 41 1.30 3.61 -1.38
N ARG A 42 2.46 3.67 -0.73
CA ARG A 42 3.63 4.29 -1.34
C ARG A 42 4.10 3.54 -2.56
N LEU A 43 4.13 2.23 -2.46
CA LEU A 43 4.55 1.40 -3.59
C LEU A 43 3.59 1.52 -4.76
N MET A 44 2.30 1.53 -4.47
CA MET A 44 1.31 1.71 -5.50
C MET A 44 1.48 3.03 -6.22
N ARG A 45 1.67 4.09 -5.45
CA ARG A 45 1.84 5.41 -6.00
C ARG A 45 3.10 5.50 -6.86
N LYS A 46 4.18 4.88 -6.37
CA LYS A 46 5.42 4.87 -7.09
C LYS A 46 5.28 4.13 -8.42
N TYR A 47 4.59 3.02 -8.39
CA TYR A 47 4.36 2.23 -9.59
C TYR A 47 3.59 3.04 -10.63
N ILE A 48 2.57 3.76 -10.18
CA ILE A 48 1.77 4.61 -11.06
C ILE A 48 2.63 5.74 -11.62
N ASP A 49 3.42 6.38 -10.77
CA ASP A 49 4.27 7.48 -11.18
C ASP A 49 5.31 7.05 -12.22
N GLN A 50 5.72 5.81 -12.14
CA GLN A 50 6.69 5.25 -13.09
C GLN A 50 6.00 4.66 -14.31
N ASP A 51 4.72 4.89 -14.44
CA ASP A 51 3.94 4.43 -15.59
C ASP A 51 4.00 2.91 -15.72
N GLY A 52 3.99 2.22 -14.60
CA GLY A 52 3.97 0.77 -14.61
C GLY A 52 5.33 0.12 -14.81
N GLN A 53 6.39 0.85 -14.64
CA GLN A 53 7.72 0.29 -14.78
C GLN A 53 8.26 -0.17 -13.45
N ILE A 54 8.71 -1.37 -13.39
CA ILE A 54 9.21 -1.93 -12.15
C ILE A 54 10.62 -2.43 -12.30
#